data_9c891fae201d9ed21328d8de70c2cbad
#
_entry.id   9c891fae201d9ed21328d8de70c2cbad
#
_cell.length_a   1.000
_cell.length_b   1.000
_cell.length_c   1.000
_cell.angle_alpha   90.00
_cell.angle_beta   90.00
_cell.angle_gamma   90.00
#
_symmetry.space_group_name_H-M   'P 1'
#
loop_
_entity.id
_entity.type
_entity.pdbx_description
1 polymer ?
#
loop_
_entity_poly.entity_id
_entity_poly.type
_entity_poly.pdbx_seq_one_letter_code
_entity_poly.pdbx_strand_id
1 'polypeptide(L)'
;SFKKWIDDNRHLLKPPVGNQVVYKPDQNFIVMVVGGPNSRKDYHYNETEEFFYQLEGDIHVKIVDDGQFVDIPIKEGEIFLLPARTPHSPQRGPNTVGLVMEVVRPDKLDGFRWYCENCGNLLHESKIPVNDIVKDLPVVMDQFYASVDLRTCKKCGHVMEPPKKLS
;
A
#
# COMPACT_ATOMS: atom_id res chain seq x y z
N SER A 1 -10.59 5.21 24.12
CA SER A 1 -9.21 5.57 23.79
C SER A 1 -8.76 4.87 22.52
N PHE A 2 -7.81 5.45 21.81
CA PHE A 2 -7.29 4.87 20.54
C PHE A 2 -6.58 3.54 20.78
N LYS A 3 -5.82 3.43 21.87
CA LYS A 3 -5.21 2.15 22.25
C LYS A 3 -6.26 1.05 22.46
N LYS A 4 -7.34 1.37 23.17
CA LYS A 4 -8.46 0.43 23.37
C LYS A 4 -9.09 0.03 22.05
N TRP A 5 -9.29 0.97 21.11
CA TRP A 5 -9.84 0.69 19.80
C TRP A 5 -8.96 -0.32 19.04
N ILE A 6 -7.63 -0.15 19.07
CA ILE A 6 -6.68 -1.08 18.46
C ILE A 6 -6.81 -2.47 19.11
N ASP A 7 -6.83 -2.54 20.42
CA ASP A 7 -6.91 -3.82 21.13
C ASP A 7 -8.22 -4.56 20.84
N ASP A 8 -9.33 -3.85 20.78
CA ASP A 8 -10.64 -4.41 20.44
C ASP A 8 -10.72 -4.92 18.98
N ASN A 9 -9.91 -4.37 18.07
CA ASN A 9 -9.93 -4.68 16.64
C ASN A 9 -8.72 -5.50 16.15
N ARG A 10 -7.80 -5.93 17.02
CA ARG A 10 -6.58 -6.65 16.63
C ARG A 10 -6.84 -7.87 15.76
N HIS A 11 -7.93 -8.57 15.99
CA HIS A 11 -8.30 -9.76 15.22
C HIS A 11 -8.59 -9.45 13.75
N LEU A 12 -8.90 -8.19 13.42
CA LEU A 12 -9.14 -7.70 12.07
C LEU A 12 -7.89 -7.11 11.41
N LEU A 13 -6.82 -6.86 12.19
CA LEU A 13 -5.56 -6.28 11.72
C LEU A 13 -4.57 -7.37 11.26
N LYS A 14 -5.07 -8.32 10.47
CA LYS A 14 -4.33 -9.51 10.00
C LYS A 14 -4.67 -9.80 8.54
N PRO A 15 -3.82 -10.57 7.83
CA PRO A 15 -4.15 -11.04 6.49
C PRO A 15 -5.51 -11.74 6.44
N PRO A 16 -6.20 -11.72 5.28
CA PRO A 16 -5.75 -11.15 4.00
C PRO A 16 -5.90 -9.62 3.90
N VAL A 17 -6.69 -8.99 4.77
CA VAL A 17 -6.90 -7.52 4.77
C VAL A 17 -6.66 -7.00 6.17
N GLY A 18 -5.52 -6.34 6.38
CA GLY A 18 -5.13 -5.78 7.68
C GLY A 18 -5.53 -4.32 7.89
N ASN A 19 -6.28 -3.71 6.97
CA ASN A 19 -6.68 -2.30 7.04
C ASN A 19 -8.06 -2.16 7.67
N GLN A 20 -8.19 -1.31 8.68
CA GLN A 20 -9.47 -1.00 9.30
C GLN A 20 -9.65 0.52 9.37
N VAL A 21 -10.76 1.02 8.84
CA VAL A 21 -11.11 2.44 8.90
C VAL A 21 -11.66 2.76 10.29
N VAL A 22 -11.12 3.79 10.93
CA VAL A 22 -11.50 4.21 12.30
C VAL A 22 -12.77 5.06 12.28
N TYR A 23 -12.89 5.93 11.29
CA TYR A 23 -14.04 6.84 11.11
C TYR A 23 -14.75 6.56 9.79
N LYS A 24 -16.05 6.86 9.73
CA LYS A 24 -16.83 6.73 8.50
C LYS A 24 -16.27 7.64 7.39
N PRO A 25 -16.34 7.19 6.12
CA PRO A 25 -15.68 7.89 5.00
C PRO A 25 -16.43 9.13 4.47
N ASP A 26 -17.24 9.77 5.27
CA ASP A 26 -17.93 11.03 4.95
C ASP A 26 -17.14 12.28 5.34
N GLN A 27 -15.91 12.09 5.80
CA GLN A 27 -14.99 13.14 6.21
C GLN A 27 -13.96 13.43 5.12
N ASN A 28 -13.21 14.53 5.29
CA ASN A 28 -12.13 14.90 4.37
C ASN A 28 -10.91 13.99 4.49
N PHE A 29 -10.79 13.25 5.58
CA PHE A 29 -9.68 12.34 5.84
C PHE A 29 -10.16 10.91 6.00
N ILE A 30 -9.38 9.99 5.44
CA ILE A 30 -9.47 8.56 5.74
C ILE A 30 -8.45 8.28 6.84
N VAL A 31 -8.90 7.79 7.97
CA VAL A 31 -8.04 7.41 9.10
C VAL A 31 -8.11 5.90 9.25
N MET A 32 -6.98 5.24 9.01
CA MET A 32 -6.90 3.78 9.04
C MET A 32 -5.87 3.30 10.05
N VAL A 33 -6.15 2.16 10.67
CA VAL A 33 -5.15 1.36 11.35
C VAL A 33 -4.82 0.18 10.44
N VAL A 34 -3.55 -0.05 10.22
CA VAL A 34 -3.04 -1.08 9.31
C VAL A 34 -2.13 -2.03 10.08
N GLY A 35 -2.50 -3.30 10.09
CA GLY A 35 -1.70 -4.39 10.68
C GLY A 35 -0.93 -5.16 9.62
N GLY A 36 0.20 -5.75 10.06
CA GLY A 36 0.97 -6.70 9.27
C GLY A 36 0.74 -8.15 9.73
N PRO A 37 1.33 -9.12 9.01
CA PRO A 37 2.18 -8.93 7.84
C PRO A 37 1.39 -8.64 6.57
N ASN A 38 2.06 -8.07 5.57
CA ASN A 38 1.56 -7.99 4.22
C ASN A 38 2.56 -8.59 3.22
N SER A 39 2.09 -8.82 1.99
CA SER A 39 2.93 -9.25 0.88
C SER A 39 2.51 -8.48 -0.36
N ARG A 40 3.23 -7.37 -0.64
CA ARG A 40 2.90 -6.43 -1.72
C ARG A 40 4.08 -6.23 -2.64
N LYS A 41 3.78 -6.20 -3.94
CA LYS A 41 4.74 -5.83 -5.00
C LYS A 41 4.27 -4.62 -5.82
N ASP A 42 3.03 -4.20 -5.63
CA ASP A 42 2.45 -3.01 -6.25
C ASP A 42 2.90 -1.73 -5.55
N TYR A 43 2.97 -0.67 -6.33
CA TYR A 43 3.18 0.70 -5.85
C TYR A 43 1.90 1.50 -6.07
N HIS A 44 1.36 2.04 -5.00
CA HIS A 44 0.22 2.96 -5.05
C HIS A 44 0.69 4.36 -5.43
N TYR A 45 -0.08 5.02 -6.27
CA TYR A 45 0.19 6.41 -6.71
C TYR A 45 -1.09 7.22 -6.59
N ASN A 46 -1.04 8.31 -5.86
CA ASN A 46 -2.19 9.22 -5.73
C ASN A 46 -1.77 10.69 -5.70
N GLU A 47 -2.75 11.57 -5.85
CA GLU A 47 -2.56 13.02 -6.00
C GLU A 47 -2.42 13.77 -4.67
N THR A 48 -2.48 13.11 -3.54
CA THR A 48 -2.46 13.72 -2.20
C THR A 48 -1.38 13.10 -1.33
N GLU A 49 -1.02 13.80 -0.27
CA GLU A 49 -0.10 13.30 0.75
C GLU A 49 -0.72 12.14 1.53
N GLU A 50 0.13 11.30 2.10
CA GLU A 50 -0.23 10.22 3.01
C GLU A 50 0.63 10.31 4.26
N PHE A 51 -0.01 10.32 5.42
CA PHE A 51 0.67 10.41 6.71
C PHE A 51 0.76 9.03 7.36
N PHE A 52 1.95 8.69 7.84
CA PHE A 52 2.24 7.44 8.55
C PHE A 52 2.68 7.74 9.98
N TYR A 53 2.13 7.00 10.93
CA TYR A 53 2.63 6.93 12.29
C TYR A 53 2.73 5.46 12.69
N GLN A 54 3.95 4.98 12.95
CA GLN A 54 4.17 3.58 13.30
C GLN A 54 4.00 3.38 14.81
N LEU A 55 2.96 2.65 15.20
CA LEU A 55 2.54 2.46 16.59
C LEU A 55 3.22 1.28 17.25
N GLU A 56 3.34 0.15 16.54
CA GLU A 56 3.94 -1.09 17.04
C GLU A 56 4.78 -1.73 15.94
N GLY A 57 6.03 -2.06 16.28
CA GLY A 57 6.99 -2.67 15.36
C GLY A 57 7.45 -1.75 14.23
N ASP A 58 8.56 -2.09 13.61
CA ASP A 58 9.16 -1.32 12.52
C ASP A 58 8.62 -1.78 11.17
N ILE A 59 8.47 -0.81 10.25
CA ILE A 59 8.16 -1.09 8.85
C ILE A 59 9.13 -0.33 7.95
N HIS A 60 9.05 -0.56 6.65
CA HIS A 60 9.62 0.34 5.67
C HIS A 60 8.64 0.58 4.52
N VAL A 61 8.76 1.73 3.89
CA VAL A 61 7.98 2.09 2.71
C VAL A 61 8.94 2.21 1.54
N LYS A 62 8.74 1.37 0.52
CA LYS A 62 9.47 1.50 -0.75
C LYS A 62 8.84 2.64 -1.52
N ILE A 63 9.66 3.56 -2.01
CA ILE A 63 9.19 4.67 -2.84
C ILE A 63 9.99 4.74 -4.14
N VAL A 64 9.41 5.41 -5.13
CA VAL A 64 10.15 5.87 -6.31
C VAL A 64 10.21 7.38 -6.24
N ASP A 65 11.42 7.91 -6.04
CA ASP A 65 11.70 9.33 -5.93
C ASP A 65 12.64 9.74 -7.06
N ASP A 66 12.15 10.61 -7.94
CA ASP A 66 12.89 11.07 -9.13
C ASP A 66 13.54 9.90 -9.91
N GLY A 67 12.76 8.85 -10.15
CA GLY A 67 13.24 7.65 -10.86
C GLY A 67 14.12 6.71 -10.05
N GLN A 68 14.44 7.04 -8.80
CA GLN A 68 15.26 6.21 -7.91
C GLN A 68 14.39 5.41 -6.95
N PHE A 69 14.72 4.12 -6.78
CA PHE A 69 14.08 3.27 -5.79
C PHE A 69 14.75 3.48 -4.43
N VAL A 70 13.95 3.90 -3.45
CA VAL A 70 14.44 4.21 -2.10
C VAL A 70 13.59 3.49 -1.06
N ASP A 71 14.22 2.89 -0.07
CA ASP A 71 13.54 2.33 1.10
C ASP A 71 13.55 3.36 2.24
N ILE A 72 12.37 3.72 2.71
CA ILE A 72 12.19 4.64 3.85
C ILE A 72 11.85 3.80 5.08
N PRO A 73 12.75 3.66 6.05
CA PRO A 73 12.42 3.00 7.31
C PRO A 73 11.52 3.91 8.17
N ILE A 74 10.49 3.31 8.77
CA ILE A 74 9.64 3.97 9.76
C ILE A 74 9.62 3.06 10.98
N LYS A 75 10.39 3.44 12.00
CA LYS A 75 10.49 2.66 13.24
C LYS A 75 9.30 2.91 14.15
N GLU A 76 9.09 2.01 15.08
CA GLU A 76 8.08 2.22 16.14
C GLU A 76 8.27 3.60 16.79
N GLY A 77 7.17 4.37 16.87
CA GLY A 77 7.16 5.74 17.38
C GLY A 77 7.47 6.83 16.35
N GLU A 78 7.92 6.46 15.17
CA GLU A 78 8.25 7.45 14.13
C GLU A 78 7.05 7.80 13.25
N ILE A 79 7.12 8.99 12.65
CA ILE A 79 6.15 9.49 11.69
C ILE A 79 6.82 9.76 10.35
N PHE A 80 6.04 9.70 9.27
CA PHE A 80 6.49 10.02 7.93
C PHE A 80 5.37 10.66 7.13
N LEU A 81 5.63 11.77 6.47
CA LEU A 81 4.70 12.39 5.53
C LEU A 81 5.18 12.07 4.10
N LEU A 82 4.45 11.20 3.43
CA LEU A 82 4.70 10.87 2.03
C LEU A 82 4.20 12.00 1.14
N PRO A 83 5.05 12.57 0.29
CA PRO A 83 4.60 13.60 -0.66
C PRO A 83 3.57 13.08 -1.65
N ALA A 84 2.71 13.98 -2.12
CA ALA A 84 1.79 13.70 -3.22
C ALA A 84 2.56 13.22 -4.47
N ARG A 85 1.91 12.38 -5.27
CA ARG A 85 2.46 11.88 -6.55
C ARG A 85 3.78 11.13 -6.40
N THR A 86 3.93 10.41 -5.30
CA THR A 86 5.08 9.54 -5.05
C THR A 86 4.62 8.09 -5.05
N PRO A 87 5.07 7.25 -6.01
CA PRO A 87 4.77 5.83 -5.99
C PRO A 87 5.33 5.19 -4.71
N HIS A 88 4.52 4.43 -4.01
CA HIS A 88 4.91 3.86 -2.72
C HIS A 88 4.31 2.49 -2.48
N SER A 89 5.07 1.65 -1.77
CA SER A 89 4.71 0.28 -1.43
C SER A 89 5.10 0.00 0.02
N PRO A 90 4.14 0.14 0.98
CA PRO A 90 4.43 -0.16 2.38
C PRO A 90 4.69 -1.65 2.58
N GLN A 91 5.80 -1.95 3.26
CA GLN A 91 6.23 -3.31 3.59
C GLN A 91 6.11 -3.52 5.09
N ARG A 92 5.19 -4.40 5.50
CA ARG A 92 4.83 -4.63 6.90
C ARG A 92 5.14 -6.07 7.28
N GLY A 93 5.92 -6.24 8.34
CA GLY A 93 6.20 -7.55 8.93
C GLY A 93 5.11 -7.99 9.91
N PRO A 94 5.27 -9.19 10.52
CA PRO A 94 4.37 -9.67 11.56
C PRO A 94 4.38 -8.73 12.78
N ASN A 95 3.25 -8.70 13.49
CA ASN A 95 3.09 -7.93 14.74
C ASN A 95 3.37 -6.43 14.60
N THR A 96 3.09 -5.87 13.42
CA THR A 96 3.19 -4.43 13.18
C THR A 96 1.82 -3.79 13.16
N VAL A 97 1.71 -2.60 13.73
CA VAL A 97 0.49 -1.78 13.72
C VAL A 97 0.89 -0.34 13.43
N GLY A 98 0.26 0.24 12.42
CA GLY A 98 0.48 1.63 12.03
C GLY A 98 -0.82 2.40 11.85
N LEU A 99 -0.75 3.71 12.07
CA LEU A 99 -1.79 4.65 11.71
C LEU A 99 -1.44 5.24 10.35
N VAL A 100 -2.41 5.24 9.44
CA VAL A 100 -2.30 5.88 8.13
C VAL A 100 -3.45 6.87 7.96
N MET A 101 -3.13 8.07 7.54
CA MET A 101 -4.13 9.09 7.22
C MET A 101 -3.94 9.54 5.77
N GLU A 102 -5.03 9.53 5.03
CA GLU A 102 -5.09 9.98 3.64
C GLU A 102 -6.19 11.03 3.47
N VAL A 103 -6.04 11.88 2.46
CA VAL A 103 -7.10 12.81 2.03
C VAL A 103 -8.06 12.06 1.09
N VAL A 104 -9.36 12.25 1.30
CA VAL A 104 -10.39 11.72 0.39
C VAL A 104 -10.27 12.38 -0.98
N ARG A 105 -10.30 11.58 -2.05
CA ARG A 105 -10.05 12.01 -3.43
C ARG A 105 -11.21 11.61 -4.35
N PRO A 106 -12.43 12.16 -4.18
CA PRO A 106 -13.62 11.65 -4.90
C PRO A 106 -13.54 11.85 -6.41
N ASP A 107 -12.81 12.87 -6.90
CA ASP A 107 -12.72 13.23 -8.31
C ASP A 107 -11.36 12.88 -8.94
N LYS A 108 -10.56 12.05 -8.26
CA LYS A 108 -9.23 11.65 -8.71
C LYS A 108 -9.14 10.16 -8.93
N LEU A 109 -8.26 9.77 -9.86
CA LEU A 109 -7.90 8.37 -10.06
C LEU A 109 -6.67 8.04 -9.23
N ASP A 110 -6.70 6.88 -8.59
CA ASP A 110 -5.51 6.29 -7.97
C ASP A 110 -4.82 5.39 -9.00
N GLY A 111 -3.49 5.43 -9.03
CA GLY A 111 -2.66 4.55 -9.84
C GLY A 111 -2.14 3.38 -9.01
N PHE A 112 -2.05 2.23 -9.66
CA PHE A 112 -1.36 1.05 -9.13
C PHE A 112 -0.34 0.63 -10.16
N ARG A 113 0.94 0.65 -9.77
CA ARG A 113 2.08 0.40 -10.65
C ARG A 113 2.84 -0.83 -10.21
N TRP A 114 3.38 -1.54 -11.20
CA TRP A 114 4.34 -2.63 -10.98
C TRP A 114 5.60 -2.34 -11.75
N TYR A 115 6.73 -2.45 -11.07
CA TYR A 115 8.07 -2.24 -11.64
C TYR A 115 8.81 -3.57 -11.67
N CYS A 116 9.59 -3.79 -12.72
CA CYS A 116 10.39 -4.99 -12.85
C CYS A 116 11.38 -5.11 -11.68
N GLU A 117 11.33 -6.24 -10.98
CA GLU A 117 12.21 -6.51 -9.84
C GLU A 117 13.70 -6.63 -10.24
N ASN A 118 13.96 -6.92 -11.53
CA ASN A 118 15.33 -7.06 -12.04
C ASN A 118 15.93 -5.73 -12.54
N CYS A 119 15.20 -4.95 -13.34
CA CYS A 119 15.75 -3.75 -13.99
C CYS A 119 15.01 -2.43 -13.66
N GLY A 120 13.96 -2.47 -12.84
CA GLY A 120 13.20 -1.29 -12.45
C GLY A 120 12.28 -0.71 -13.52
N ASN A 121 12.20 -1.34 -14.71
CA ASN A 121 11.30 -0.87 -15.76
C ASN A 121 9.82 -0.98 -15.34
N LEU A 122 9.00 0.01 -15.69
CA LEU A 122 7.57 -0.05 -15.43
C LEU A 122 6.94 -1.17 -16.26
N LEU A 123 6.32 -2.15 -15.59
CA LEU A 123 5.62 -3.27 -16.22
C LEU A 123 4.20 -2.89 -16.62
N HIS A 124 3.46 -2.27 -15.71
CA HIS A 124 2.04 -1.97 -15.89
C HIS A 124 1.60 -0.89 -14.91
N GLU A 125 0.61 -0.11 -15.33
CA GLU A 125 -0.11 0.82 -14.47
C GLU A 125 -1.61 0.67 -14.70
N SER A 126 -2.38 0.55 -13.62
CA SER A 126 -3.85 0.66 -13.64
C SER A 126 -4.25 1.94 -12.93
N LYS A 127 -5.14 2.72 -13.56
CA LYS A 127 -5.72 3.93 -12.95
C LYS A 127 -7.22 3.72 -12.77
N ILE A 128 -7.68 3.78 -11.53
CA ILE A 128 -9.08 3.56 -11.17
C ILE A 128 -9.54 4.58 -10.14
N PRO A 129 -10.84 4.94 -10.11
CA PRO A 129 -11.41 5.59 -8.95
C PRO A 129 -11.48 4.58 -7.81
N VAL A 130 -10.95 4.91 -6.64
CA VAL A 130 -11.04 4.06 -5.45
C VAL A 130 -12.19 4.58 -4.58
N ASN A 131 -13.32 3.84 -4.60
CA ASN A 131 -14.49 4.12 -3.78
C ASN A 131 -14.51 3.23 -2.53
N ASP A 132 -14.04 1.99 -2.67
CA ASP A 132 -13.92 1.01 -1.59
C ASP A 132 -12.64 0.21 -1.80
N ILE A 133 -11.60 0.53 -1.04
CA ILE A 133 -10.28 -0.07 -1.19
C ILE A 133 -10.30 -1.60 -0.98
N VAL A 134 -11.20 -2.09 -0.14
CA VAL A 134 -11.31 -3.52 0.15
C VAL A 134 -11.85 -4.30 -1.05
N LYS A 135 -12.74 -3.69 -1.83
CA LYS A 135 -13.36 -4.32 -3.01
C LYS A 135 -12.62 -4.03 -4.29
N ASP A 136 -12.14 -2.79 -4.45
CA ASP A 136 -11.55 -2.32 -5.72
C ASP A 136 -10.13 -2.83 -5.92
N LEU A 137 -9.34 -2.87 -4.84
CA LEU A 137 -7.94 -3.27 -4.90
C LEU A 137 -7.72 -4.72 -5.36
N PRO A 138 -8.44 -5.74 -4.84
CA PRO A 138 -8.26 -7.12 -5.29
C PRO A 138 -8.50 -7.31 -6.78
N VAL A 139 -9.46 -6.61 -7.36
CA VAL A 139 -9.76 -6.70 -8.80
C VAL A 139 -8.57 -6.26 -9.64
N VAL A 140 -7.95 -5.13 -9.28
CA VAL A 140 -6.76 -4.61 -9.97
C VAL A 140 -5.58 -5.55 -9.83
N MET A 141 -5.37 -6.10 -8.64
CA MET A 141 -4.29 -7.05 -8.37
C MET A 141 -4.48 -8.34 -9.17
N ASP A 142 -5.68 -8.91 -9.16
CA ASP A 142 -5.98 -10.15 -9.87
C ASP A 142 -5.81 -10.00 -11.39
N GLN A 143 -6.22 -8.87 -11.96
CA GLN A 143 -6.04 -8.59 -13.39
C GLN A 143 -4.56 -8.60 -13.80
N PHE A 144 -3.70 -7.98 -13.01
CA PHE A 144 -2.27 -7.97 -13.28
C PHE A 144 -1.63 -9.35 -13.10
N TYR A 145 -1.86 -9.98 -11.95
CA TYR A 145 -1.20 -11.25 -11.62
C TYR A 145 -1.67 -12.43 -12.47
N ALA A 146 -2.89 -12.38 -13.01
CA ALA A 146 -3.39 -13.39 -13.93
C ALA A 146 -2.74 -13.34 -15.32
N SER A 147 -2.11 -12.23 -15.70
CA SER A 147 -1.53 -12.02 -17.03
C SER A 147 -0.01 -12.19 -17.01
N VAL A 148 0.50 -13.28 -17.56
CA VAL A 148 1.94 -13.49 -17.76
C VAL A 148 2.53 -12.40 -18.65
N ASP A 149 1.80 -11.93 -19.65
CA ASP A 149 2.26 -10.86 -20.54
C ASP A 149 2.50 -9.55 -19.77
N LEU A 150 1.56 -9.14 -18.91
CA LEU A 150 1.72 -7.94 -18.08
C LEU A 150 2.87 -8.08 -17.07
N ARG A 151 3.09 -9.28 -16.54
CA ARG A 151 4.17 -9.55 -15.59
C ARG A 151 5.55 -9.69 -16.24
N THR A 152 5.59 -9.82 -17.56
CA THR A 152 6.86 -9.98 -18.32
C THR A 152 7.44 -8.62 -18.67
N CYS A 153 8.66 -8.35 -18.24
CA CYS A 153 9.36 -7.12 -18.55
C CYS A 153 9.72 -7.05 -20.04
N LYS A 154 9.24 -6.02 -20.71
CA LYS A 154 9.53 -5.80 -22.14
C LYS A 154 10.97 -5.36 -22.38
N LYS A 155 11.69 -4.93 -21.34
CA LYS A 155 13.07 -4.48 -21.44
C LYS A 155 14.07 -5.60 -21.18
N CYS A 156 13.89 -6.41 -20.15
CA CYS A 156 14.88 -7.45 -19.77
C CYS A 156 14.34 -8.88 -19.81
N GLY A 157 13.05 -9.08 -20.05
CA GLY A 157 12.44 -10.41 -20.14
C GLY A 157 12.12 -11.08 -18.79
N HIS A 158 12.50 -10.45 -17.66
CA HIS A 158 12.15 -11.00 -16.35
C HIS A 158 10.63 -11.08 -16.15
N VAL A 159 10.15 -12.19 -15.59
CA VAL A 159 8.74 -12.41 -15.27
C VAL A 159 8.56 -12.26 -13.77
N MET A 160 7.73 -11.30 -13.35
CA MET A 160 7.38 -11.13 -11.94
C MET A 160 6.44 -12.25 -11.48
N GLU A 161 6.82 -12.95 -10.42
CA GLU A 161 5.92 -13.90 -9.79
C GLU A 161 4.92 -13.19 -8.87
N PRO A 162 3.66 -13.67 -8.79
CA PRO A 162 2.71 -13.14 -7.83
C PRO A 162 3.24 -13.27 -6.39
N PRO A 163 2.88 -12.35 -5.47
CA PRO A 163 3.27 -12.48 -4.07
C PRO A 163 2.69 -13.77 -3.46
N LYS A 164 3.42 -14.36 -2.52
CA LYS A 164 2.90 -15.51 -1.76
C LYS A 164 1.71 -15.08 -0.91
N LYS A 165 0.65 -15.90 -0.91
CA LYS A 165 -0.49 -15.68 -0.02
C LYS A 165 -0.05 -15.83 1.44
N LEU A 166 -0.46 -14.89 2.28
CA LEU A 166 -0.25 -14.95 3.72
C LEU A 166 -1.52 -15.48 4.40
N SER A 167 -1.30 -16.33 5.36
CA SER A 167 -2.38 -16.91 6.19
C SER A 167 -2.54 -16.16 7.51
#